data_be75ff43b33800fb4049d0965dcc27c9
#
_entry.id   be75ff43b33800fb4049d0965dcc27c9
#
_cell.length_a   1.000
_cell.length_b   1.000
_cell.length_c   1.000
_cell.angle_alpha   90.00
_cell.angle_beta   90.00
_cell.angle_gamma   90.00
#
_symmetry.space_group_name_H-M   'P 1'
#
loop_
_entity.id
_entity.type
_entity.pdbx_description
1 polymer ?
#
loop_
_entity_poly.entity_id
_entity_poly.type
_entity_poly.pdbx_seq_one_letter_code
_entity_poly.pdbx_strand_id
1 'polypeptide(L)'
;VKIHEYQAKAILAQYHVPVPRGEVAFTVEEAEAAAKKVGGSVVVKAQIHAGGRGKGGGVKVARDASEAAAIADKMLGMRLVTHQTGPEGRVVERLLVEETLPIERELYLGIVLDRVQAKPVFMASAAGGMEIEEVAAKTPELILKESFEPATGLAAYQARKLAFGMGIPPTSVNAAAAAMTALAKAYVATDASLAEINPFILTKDGRAVALDAKINFDDNALYRHKDLLELRDINEEDPLEVEASKHGLNYIKLEGTVGCMVNGAGLAMATMDIIKYAGGSPANFLDVGGGASADQVKNAFRILISDKNVKAVLINIFGGILRCDTLATGVVAAARDLNLKVPIVVRMEGTNVDQGRKILLESGFNFSVGQDMRDAAEKVVRLAAH
;
A
#
# COMPACT_ATOMS: atom_id res chain seq x y z
N VAL A 1 2.34 1.81 6.76
CA VAL A 1 3.16 2.82 6.07
C VAL A 1 4.01 2.15 5.00
N LYS A 2 4.03 2.71 3.80
CA LYS A 2 4.94 2.37 2.70
C LYS A 2 6.10 3.36 2.72
N ILE A 3 7.30 2.90 2.31
CA ILE A 3 8.49 3.74 2.23
C ILE A 3 9.18 3.58 0.86
N HIS A 4 10.03 4.55 0.50
CA HIS A 4 10.80 4.49 -0.74
C HIS A 4 11.91 3.44 -0.70
N GLU A 5 12.36 3.00 -1.87
CA GLU A 5 13.45 2.02 -2.03
C GLU A 5 14.72 2.43 -1.28
N TYR A 6 15.16 3.69 -1.38
CA TYR A 6 16.36 4.15 -0.70
C TYR A 6 16.26 4.07 0.83
N GLN A 7 15.05 4.33 1.39
CA GLN A 7 14.78 4.20 2.82
C GLN A 7 14.75 2.72 3.23
N ALA A 8 14.11 1.86 2.43
CA ALA A 8 14.09 0.42 2.65
C ALA A 8 15.51 -0.15 2.66
N LYS A 9 16.35 0.23 1.70
CA LYS A 9 17.76 -0.18 1.66
C LYS A 9 18.59 0.31 2.84
N ALA A 10 18.34 1.55 3.29
CA ALA A 10 19.00 2.09 4.49
C ALA A 10 18.67 1.25 5.74
N ILE A 11 17.40 0.85 5.91
CA ILE A 11 16.99 -0.06 6.99
C ILE A 11 17.64 -1.43 6.81
N LEU A 12 17.57 -2.02 5.63
CA LEU A 12 18.16 -3.33 5.36
C LEU A 12 19.67 -3.37 5.66
N ALA A 13 20.38 -2.30 5.31
CA ALA A 13 21.80 -2.16 5.62
C ALA A 13 22.10 -2.15 7.14
N GLN A 14 21.25 -1.55 7.97
CA GLN A 14 21.36 -1.58 9.43
C GLN A 14 21.26 -3.01 9.99
N TYR A 15 20.52 -3.87 9.31
CA TYR A 15 20.40 -5.30 9.65
C TYR A 15 21.39 -6.19 8.91
N HIS A 16 22.37 -5.59 8.21
CA HIS A 16 23.43 -6.31 7.47
C HIS A 16 22.94 -7.09 6.23
N VAL A 17 21.80 -6.70 5.65
CA VAL A 17 21.46 -7.16 4.29
C VAL A 17 22.33 -6.39 3.31
N PRO A 18 23.09 -7.07 2.43
CA PRO A 18 23.93 -6.38 1.46
C PRO A 18 23.07 -5.61 0.45
N VAL A 19 23.37 -4.34 0.27
CA VAL A 19 22.73 -3.42 -0.69
C VAL A 19 23.81 -2.73 -1.55
N PRO A 20 23.50 -2.24 -2.75
CA PRO A 20 24.43 -1.44 -3.54
C PRO A 20 24.84 -0.16 -2.80
N ARG A 21 26.05 0.34 -3.03
CA ARG A 21 26.45 1.67 -2.58
C ARG A 21 25.72 2.71 -3.39
N GLY A 22 25.12 3.69 -2.72
CA GLY A 22 24.36 4.74 -3.40
C GLY A 22 23.88 5.80 -2.45
N GLU A 23 23.37 6.90 -3.02
CA GLU A 23 22.81 8.02 -2.28
C GLU A 23 21.53 8.54 -2.95
N VAL A 24 20.61 9.04 -2.14
CA VAL A 24 19.41 9.73 -2.62
C VAL A 24 19.80 11.15 -3.06
N ALA A 25 19.14 11.65 -4.12
CA ALA A 25 19.34 12.98 -4.66
C ALA A 25 17.97 13.64 -4.90
N PHE A 26 17.84 14.88 -4.49
CA PHE A 26 16.65 15.72 -4.66
C PHE A 26 16.86 16.79 -5.73
N THR A 27 18.11 17.02 -6.12
CA THR A 27 18.49 17.98 -7.17
C THR A 27 19.45 17.32 -8.15
N VAL A 28 19.66 17.98 -9.30
CA VAL A 28 20.59 17.52 -10.33
C VAL A 28 22.03 17.52 -9.80
N GLU A 29 22.39 18.56 -9.02
CA GLU A 29 23.71 18.73 -8.42
C GLU A 29 24.00 17.62 -7.40
N GLU A 30 23.00 17.25 -6.60
CA GLU A 30 23.12 16.12 -5.65
C GLU A 30 23.29 14.78 -6.40
N ALA A 31 22.58 14.58 -7.51
CA ALA A 31 22.72 13.38 -8.32
C ALA A 31 24.13 13.27 -8.93
N GLU A 32 24.67 14.39 -9.42
CA GLU A 32 26.04 14.46 -9.93
C GLU A 32 27.07 14.17 -8.82
N ALA A 33 26.88 14.77 -7.64
CA ALA A 33 27.75 14.56 -6.50
C ALA A 33 27.73 13.10 -6.02
N ALA A 34 26.55 12.49 -5.93
CA ALA A 34 26.36 11.09 -5.58
C ALA A 34 27.09 10.17 -6.60
N ALA A 35 26.94 10.43 -7.91
CA ALA A 35 27.61 9.69 -8.95
C ALA A 35 29.14 9.81 -8.87
N LYS A 36 29.66 11.00 -8.58
CA LYS A 36 31.12 11.21 -8.34
C LYS A 36 31.63 10.42 -7.15
N LYS A 37 30.85 10.37 -6.07
CA LYS A 37 31.21 9.64 -4.83
C LYS A 37 31.17 8.13 -5.01
N VAL A 38 30.17 7.61 -5.72
CA VAL A 38 30.05 6.20 -6.04
C VAL A 38 31.21 5.77 -6.95
N GLY A 39 31.50 6.57 -7.97
CA GLY A 39 32.53 6.36 -8.96
C GLY A 39 32.14 5.33 -10.04
N GLY A 40 32.75 5.48 -11.23
CA GLY A 40 32.46 4.62 -12.38
C GLY A 40 31.06 4.83 -12.96
N SER A 41 30.50 3.77 -13.53
CA SER A 41 29.11 3.80 -14.01
C SER A 41 28.11 3.64 -12.86
N VAL A 42 26.99 4.37 -12.95
CA VAL A 42 25.94 4.35 -11.93
C VAL A 42 24.57 4.08 -12.55
N VAL A 43 23.62 3.68 -11.71
CA VAL A 43 22.20 3.57 -12.07
C VAL A 43 21.45 4.70 -11.38
N VAL A 44 20.68 5.47 -12.13
CA VAL A 44 19.79 6.51 -11.63
C VAL A 44 18.37 5.97 -11.62
N LYS A 45 17.73 5.92 -10.45
CA LYS A 45 16.42 5.31 -10.24
C LYS A 45 15.43 6.32 -9.67
N ALA A 46 14.31 6.54 -10.35
CA ALA A 46 13.18 7.31 -9.81
C ALA A 46 12.66 6.66 -8.53
N GLN A 47 12.37 7.48 -7.52
CA GLN A 47 11.84 7.02 -6.24
C GLN A 47 10.35 7.39 -6.15
N ILE A 48 9.49 6.41 -6.42
CA ILE A 48 8.03 6.47 -6.26
C ILE A 48 7.55 5.18 -5.61
N HIS A 49 6.38 5.19 -4.95
CA HIS A 49 5.78 4.01 -4.33
C HIS A 49 5.09 3.06 -5.33
N ALA A 50 5.73 2.80 -6.46
CA ALA A 50 5.22 1.90 -7.48
C ALA A 50 6.33 1.04 -8.10
N GLY A 51 5.97 -0.20 -8.42
CA GLY A 51 6.80 -1.11 -9.21
C GLY A 51 6.77 -0.80 -10.71
N GLY A 52 7.57 -1.56 -11.49
CA GLY A 52 7.62 -1.40 -12.95
C GLY A 52 8.33 -0.14 -13.44
N ARG A 53 9.06 0.56 -12.59
CA ARG A 53 9.79 1.82 -12.91
C ARG A 53 10.73 1.68 -14.09
N GLY A 54 11.41 0.54 -14.21
CA GLY A 54 12.31 0.27 -15.35
C GLY A 54 11.60 0.31 -16.71
N LYS A 55 10.44 -0.35 -16.80
CA LYS A 55 9.60 -0.35 -18.02
C LYS A 55 9.03 1.04 -18.33
N GLY A 56 8.73 1.85 -17.29
CA GLY A 56 8.26 3.23 -17.41
C GLY A 56 9.36 4.25 -17.73
N GLY A 57 10.63 3.84 -17.83
CA GLY A 57 11.75 4.75 -18.07
C GLY A 57 12.33 5.43 -16.83
N GLY A 58 11.89 5.02 -15.63
CA GLY A 58 12.35 5.53 -14.34
C GLY A 58 13.65 4.89 -13.81
N VAL A 59 14.35 4.08 -14.62
CA VAL A 59 15.65 3.52 -14.29
C VAL A 59 16.58 3.66 -15.51
N LYS A 60 17.70 4.33 -15.33
CA LYS A 60 18.69 4.59 -16.39
C LYS A 60 20.10 4.38 -15.89
N VAL A 61 20.95 3.82 -16.76
CA VAL A 61 22.39 3.69 -16.51
C VAL A 61 23.09 4.93 -17.02
N ALA A 62 24.00 5.48 -16.23
CA ALA A 62 24.90 6.57 -16.60
C ALA A 62 26.36 6.06 -16.56
N ARG A 63 27.14 6.41 -17.54
CA ARG A 63 28.55 6.01 -17.66
C ARG A 63 29.46 6.79 -16.71
N ASP A 64 29.05 8.00 -16.38
CA ASP A 64 29.78 8.94 -15.55
C ASP A 64 28.84 9.94 -14.85
N ALA A 65 29.41 10.81 -14.02
CA ALA A 65 28.63 11.77 -13.24
C ALA A 65 27.94 12.85 -14.11
N SER A 66 28.50 13.23 -15.25
CA SER A 66 27.91 14.21 -16.16
C SER A 66 26.66 13.63 -16.83
N GLU A 67 26.72 12.36 -17.25
CA GLU A 67 25.55 11.66 -17.80
C GLU A 67 24.50 11.42 -16.71
N ALA A 68 24.91 11.15 -15.48
CA ALA A 68 23.98 11.03 -14.34
C ALA A 68 23.23 12.34 -14.08
N ALA A 69 23.91 13.50 -14.15
CA ALA A 69 23.30 14.81 -14.05
C ALA A 69 22.28 15.07 -15.20
N ALA A 70 22.65 14.74 -16.44
CA ALA A 70 21.76 14.90 -17.60
C ALA A 70 20.53 13.98 -17.54
N ILE A 71 20.66 12.79 -16.93
CA ILE A 71 19.54 11.88 -16.68
C ILE A 71 18.67 12.45 -15.55
N ALA A 72 19.28 12.93 -14.45
CA ALA A 72 18.57 13.51 -13.33
C ALA A 72 17.72 14.72 -13.74
N ASP A 73 18.25 15.61 -14.59
CA ASP A 73 17.54 16.77 -15.12
C ASP A 73 16.25 16.39 -15.87
N LYS A 74 16.27 15.24 -16.57
CA LYS A 74 15.09 14.74 -17.30
C LYS A 74 14.12 13.97 -16.41
N MET A 75 14.61 13.35 -15.33
CA MET A 75 13.80 12.49 -14.49
C MET A 75 13.14 13.23 -13.32
N LEU A 76 13.82 14.22 -12.74
CA LEU A 76 13.21 15.05 -11.69
C LEU A 76 12.05 15.88 -12.29
N GLY A 77 10.92 15.83 -11.60
CA GLY A 77 9.69 16.50 -12.05
C GLY A 77 8.92 15.78 -13.16
N MET A 78 9.48 14.73 -13.78
CA MET A 78 8.72 13.95 -14.76
C MET A 78 7.56 13.21 -14.13
N ARG A 79 6.51 13.00 -14.90
CA ARG A 79 5.39 12.12 -14.52
C ARG A 79 5.67 10.70 -14.99
N LEU A 80 5.98 9.83 -14.03
CA LEU A 80 6.28 8.42 -14.31
C LEU A 80 5.00 7.58 -14.27
N VAL A 81 4.66 6.97 -15.40
CA VAL A 81 3.53 6.06 -15.54
C VAL A 81 4.02 4.63 -15.54
N THR A 82 3.46 3.81 -14.66
CA THR A 82 3.69 2.37 -14.58
C THR A 82 2.34 1.65 -14.51
N HIS A 83 2.33 0.33 -14.61
CA HIS A 83 1.11 -0.45 -14.44
C HIS A 83 0.49 -0.32 -13.01
N GLN A 84 1.28 0.08 -12.01
CA GLN A 84 0.83 0.27 -10.63
C GLN A 84 0.40 1.71 -10.31
N THR A 85 0.85 2.71 -11.08
CA THR A 85 0.44 4.11 -10.85
C THR A 85 -0.86 4.49 -11.53
N GLY A 86 -1.36 3.64 -12.43
CA GLY A 86 -2.45 4.01 -13.34
C GLY A 86 -2.01 5.07 -14.37
N PRO A 87 -2.96 5.52 -15.22
CA PRO A 87 -2.66 6.47 -16.31
C PRO A 87 -2.26 7.86 -15.82
N GLU A 88 -2.64 8.22 -14.60
CA GLU A 88 -2.29 9.52 -14.00
C GLU A 88 -0.81 9.63 -13.63
N GLY A 89 -0.14 8.49 -13.41
CA GLY A 89 1.26 8.44 -13.03
C GLY A 89 1.58 9.11 -11.69
N ARG A 90 2.87 9.13 -11.32
CA ARG A 90 3.39 9.85 -10.14
C ARG A 90 4.50 10.79 -10.55
N VAL A 91 4.59 11.94 -9.91
CA VAL A 91 5.67 12.89 -10.10
C VAL A 91 6.93 12.40 -9.41
N VAL A 92 8.06 12.41 -10.12
CA VAL A 92 9.34 12.00 -9.55
C VAL A 92 9.97 13.18 -8.83
N GLU A 93 9.99 13.15 -7.49
CA GLU A 93 10.54 14.23 -6.65
C GLU A 93 11.97 13.95 -6.20
N ARG A 94 12.43 12.71 -6.31
CA ARG A 94 13.75 12.27 -5.86
C ARG A 94 14.26 11.09 -6.64
N LEU A 95 15.57 10.93 -6.65
CA LEU A 95 16.28 9.86 -7.34
C LEU A 95 17.18 9.10 -6.37
N LEU A 96 17.43 7.84 -6.66
CA LEU A 96 18.47 7.07 -6.02
C LEU A 96 19.60 6.82 -7.06
N VAL A 97 20.81 7.23 -6.73
CA VAL A 97 21.98 7.03 -7.58
C VAL A 97 22.84 5.93 -6.93
N GLU A 98 23.02 4.80 -7.63
CA GLU A 98 23.69 3.61 -7.10
C GLU A 98 24.78 3.09 -8.04
N GLU A 99 25.73 2.33 -7.49
CA GLU A 99 26.71 1.59 -8.28
C GLU A 99 26.05 0.60 -9.22
N THR A 100 26.61 0.42 -10.41
CA THR A 100 26.27 -0.72 -11.27
C THR A 100 26.94 -1.99 -10.75
N LEU A 101 26.20 -3.11 -10.78
CA LEU A 101 26.72 -4.40 -10.32
C LEU A 101 26.78 -5.40 -11.51
N PRO A 102 27.81 -6.27 -11.56
CA PRO A 102 27.93 -7.30 -12.60
C PRO A 102 26.97 -8.45 -12.29
N ILE A 103 25.71 -8.32 -12.66
CA ILE A 103 24.67 -9.32 -12.39
C ILE A 103 24.96 -10.62 -13.14
N GLU A 104 24.89 -11.73 -12.43
CA GLU A 104 24.91 -13.08 -12.98
C GLU A 104 23.51 -13.70 -13.00
N ARG A 105 22.74 -13.53 -11.87
CA ARG A 105 21.39 -14.07 -11.74
C ARG A 105 20.51 -13.11 -10.97
N GLU A 106 19.25 -13.04 -11.38
CA GLU A 106 18.19 -12.32 -10.69
C GLU A 106 17.26 -13.33 -10.02
N LEU A 107 16.99 -13.12 -8.75
CA LEU A 107 16.17 -13.96 -7.87
C LEU A 107 15.12 -13.10 -7.18
N TYR A 108 14.11 -13.75 -6.62
CA TYR A 108 13.08 -13.11 -5.81
C TYR A 108 13.18 -13.54 -4.36
N LEU A 109 13.06 -12.60 -3.42
CA LEU A 109 12.85 -12.85 -2.00
C LEU A 109 11.71 -12.02 -1.49
N GLY A 110 10.84 -12.60 -0.68
CA GLY A 110 9.74 -11.88 -0.02
C GLY A 110 9.39 -12.48 1.33
N ILE A 111 8.88 -11.63 2.24
CA ILE A 111 8.32 -12.07 3.52
C ILE A 111 6.95 -11.42 3.68
N VAL A 112 5.95 -12.24 3.96
CA VAL A 112 4.59 -11.82 4.26
C VAL A 112 4.05 -12.58 5.47
N LEU A 113 3.01 -12.06 6.08
CA LEU A 113 2.24 -12.79 7.10
C LEU A 113 1.26 -13.75 6.42
N ASP A 114 1.45 -15.06 6.63
CA ASP A 114 0.43 -16.05 6.29
C ASP A 114 -0.65 -16.05 7.39
N ARG A 115 -1.82 -15.56 7.05
CA ARG A 115 -2.94 -15.43 8.00
C ARG A 115 -3.55 -16.78 8.40
N VAL A 116 -3.41 -17.79 7.55
CA VAL A 116 -3.93 -19.15 7.85
C VAL A 116 -3.06 -19.82 8.88
N GLN A 117 -1.73 -19.72 8.72
CA GLN A 117 -0.77 -20.27 9.66
C GLN A 117 -0.50 -19.34 10.86
N ALA A 118 -0.92 -18.07 10.78
CA ALA A 118 -0.60 -17.00 11.73
C ALA A 118 0.91 -16.82 11.95
N LYS A 119 1.72 -16.99 10.88
CA LYS A 119 3.19 -16.96 10.90
C LYS A 119 3.74 -16.18 9.71
N PRO A 120 4.90 -15.53 9.87
CA PRO A 120 5.65 -15.04 8.71
C PRO A 120 6.08 -16.21 7.82
N VAL A 121 5.95 -16.00 6.51
CA VAL A 121 6.41 -16.93 5.49
C VAL A 121 7.46 -16.23 4.64
N PHE A 122 8.64 -16.82 4.58
CA PHE A 122 9.68 -16.45 3.65
C PHE A 122 9.42 -17.12 2.31
N MET A 123 9.29 -16.33 1.26
CA MET A 123 9.12 -16.76 -0.12
C MET A 123 10.40 -16.51 -0.90
N ALA A 124 10.79 -17.45 -1.74
CA ALA A 124 11.97 -17.35 -2.58
C ALA A 124 11.72 -17.99 -3.95
N SER A 125 12.19 -17.37 -5.02
CA SER A 125 12.07 -17.93 -6.36
C SER A 125 13.32 -17.63 -7.20
N ALA A 126 13.64 -18.57 -8.10
CA ALA A 126 14.67 -18.39 -9.13
C ALA A 126 14.20 -17.42 -10.24
N ALA A 127 12.92 -17.06 -10.29
CA ALA A 127 12.32 -16.12 -11.23
C ALA A 127 12.30 -14.71 -10.60
N GLY A 128 13.44 -14.01 -10.63
CA GLY A 128 13.57 -12.62 -10.19
C GLY A 128 13.41 -11.61 -11.33
N GLY A 129 13.24 -10.33 -10.97
CA GLY A 129 13.09 -9.24 -11.94
C GLY A 129 11.76 -9.21 -12.69
N MET A 130 10.80 -10.04 -12.29
CA MET A 130 9.45 -10.10 -12.86
C MET A 130 8.38 -10.05 -11.78
N GLU A 131 7.12 -9.84 -12.18
CA GLU A 131 6.00 -9.78 -11.26
C GLU A 131 5.78 -11.14 -10.59
N ILE A 132 5.93 -11.20 -9.27
CA ILE A 132 5.77 -12.46 -8.52
C ILE A 132 4.33 -12.99 -8.57
N GLU A 133 3.34 -12.11 -8.72
CA GLU A 133 1.94 -12.45 -8.90
C GLU A 133 1.70 -13.26 -10.18
N GLU A 134 2.43 -12.95 -11.26
CA GLU A 134 2.40 -13.77 -12.48
C GLU A 134 2.99 -15.17 -12.26
N VAL A 135 4.10 -15.24 -11.52
CA VAL A 135 4.73 -16.54 -11.17
C VAL A 135 3.74 -17.34 -10.28
N ALA A 136 3.12 -16.70 -9.29
CA ALA A 136 2.16 -17.34 -8.42
C ALA A 136 0.91 -17.85 -9.16
N ALA A 137 0.47 -17.16 -10.21
CA ALA A 137 -0.69 -17.53 -11.01
C ALA A 137 -0.38 -18.64 -12.03
N LYS A 138 0.80 -18.61 -12.67
CA LYS A 138 1.15 -19.50 -13.79
C LYS A 138 1.96 -20.72 -13.36
N THR A 139 2.86 -20.55 -12.41
CA THR A 139 3.86 -21.54 -11.98
C THR A 139 4.12 -21.46 -10.48
N PRO A 140 3.09 -21.66 -9.63
CA PRO A 140 3.21 -21.49 -8.17
C PRO A 140 4.26 -22.42 -7.52
N GLU A 141 4.60 -23.53 -8.17
CA GLU A 141 5.64 -24.49 -7.75
C GLU A 141 7.06 -23.90 -7.78
N LEU A 142 7.27 -22.81 -8.53
CA LEU A 142 8.55 -22.09 -8.55
C LEU A 142 8.75 -21.18 -7.34
N ILE A 143 7.72 -20.99 -6.50
CA ILE A 143 7.80 -20.21 -5.28
C ILE A 143 8.02 -21.14 -4.09
N LEU A 144 9.24 -21.18 -3.62
CA LEU A 144 9.63 -21.89 -2.40
C LEU A 144 9.15 -21.13 -1.17
N LYS A 145 8.67 -21.83 -0.16
CA LYS A 145 8.12 -21.23 1.07
C LYS A 145 8.69 -21.88 2.32
N GLU A 146 9.08 -21.05 3.29
CA GLU A 146 9.49 -21.47 4.63
C GLU A 146 8.83 -20.58 5.66
N SER A 147 7.95 -21.16 6.47
CA SER A 147 7.38 -20.47 7.62
C SER A 147 8.39 -20.44 8.77
N PHE A 148 8.41 -19.36 9.53
CA PHE A 148 9.29 -19.24 10.70
C PHE A 148 8.59 -18.59 11.89
N GLU A 149 9.09 -18.84 13.09
CA GLU A 149 8.60 -18.22 14.32
C GLU A 149 9.24 -16.84 14.49
N PRO A 150 8.44 -15.77 14.73
CA PRO A 150 9.01 -14.43 14.95
C PRO A 150 10.02 -14.37 16.09
N ALA A 151 9.81 -15.16 17.16
CA ALA A 151 10.68 -15.16 18.33
C ALA A 151 12.08 -15.73 18.06
N THR A 152 12.21 -16.68 17.13
CA THR A 152 13.48 -17.33 16.78
C THR A 152 14.06 -16.88 15.46
N GLY A 153 13.24 -16.23 14.61
CA GLY A 153 13.61 -15.83 13.25
C GLY A 153 13.74 -17.00 12.28
N LEU A 154 14.18 -16.71 11.08
CA LEU A 154 14.48 -17.71 10.04
C LEU A 154 15.77 -18.45 10.40
N ALA A 155 15.67 -19.75 10.61
CA ALA A 155 16.83 -20.57 10.96
C ALA A 155 17.78 -20.74 9.77
N ALA A 156 19.08 -20.85 10.05
CA ALA A 156 20.12 -20.97 9.01
C ALA A 156 19.93 -22.17 8.07
N TYR A 157 19.34 -23.26 8.56
CA TYR A 157 19.05 -24.43 7.70
C TYR A 157 17.90 -24.13 6.72
N GLN A 158 16.88 -23.36 7.14
CA GLN A 158 15.76 -22.94 6.29
C GLN A 158 16.26 -22.01 5.18
N ALA A 159 17.09 -21.03 5.54
CA ALA A 159 17.69 -20.13 4.55
C ALA A 159 18.55 -20.89 3.53
N ARG A 160 19.37 -21.87 3.97
CA ARG A 160 20.14 -22.72 3.05
C ARG A 160 19.25 -23.61 2.18
N LYS A 161 18.16 -24.16 2.74
CA LYS A 161 17.18 -24.94 1.97
C LYS A 161 16.58 -24.10 0.84
N LEU A 162 16.19 -22.85 1.10
CA LEU A 162 15.71 -21.90 0.08
C LEU A 162 16.80 -21.61 -0.96
N ALA A 163 18.04 -21.35 -0.51
CA ALA A 163 19.16 -21.06 -1.41
C ALA A 163 19.45 -22.21 -2.37
N PHE A 164 19.51 -23.45 -1.87
CA PHE A 164 19.67 -24.63 -2.72
C PHE A 164 18.47 -24.86 -3.65
N GLY A 165 17.25 -24.65 -3.15
CA GLY A 165 16.03 -24.79 -3.94
C GLY A 165 15.95 -23.80 -5.11
N MET A 166 16.51 -22.59 -4.96
CA MET A 166 16.69 -21.63 -6.07
C MET A 166 17.87 -21.97 -7.00
N GLY A 167 18.62 -23.04 -6.72
CA GLY A 167 19.81 -23.43 -7.51
C GLY A 167 20.99 -22.46 -7.35
N ILE A 168 21.13 -21.82 -6.18
CA ILE A 168 22.29 -20.96 -5.89
C ILE A 168 23.55 -21.84 -5.82
N PRO A 169 24.63 -21.46 -6.47
CA PRO A 169 25.91 -22.23 -6.44
C PRO A 169 26.43 -22.41 -5.00
N PRO A 170 26.97 -23.56 -4.64
CA PRO A 170 27.46 -23.85 -3.28
C PRO A 170 28.39 -22.76 -2.70
N THR A 171 29.18 -22.13 -3.55
CA THR A 171 30.07 -21.01 -3.18
C THR A 171 29.35 -19.77 -2.67
N SER A 172 28.13 -19.54 -3.12
CA SER A 172 27.32 -18.35 -2.78
C SER A 172 26.18 -18.66 -1.79
N VAL A 173 25.91 -19.94 -1.48
CA VAL A 173 24.81 -20.35 -0.57
C VAL A 173 24.91 -19.69 0.80
N ASN A 174 26.09 -19.62 1.40
CA ASN A 174 26.27 -19.04 2.72
C ASN A 174 26.02 -17.52 2.72
N ALA A 175 26.47 -16.81 1.69
CA ALA A 175 26.22 -15.37 1.53
C ALA A 175 24.72 -15.10 1.34
N ALA A 176 24.05 -15.85 0.47
CA ALA A 176 22.60 -15.75 0.25
C ALA A 176 21.80 -16.09 1.51
N ALA A 177 22.15 -17.17 2.22
CA ALA A 177 21.49 -17.57 3.46
C ALA A 177 21.66 -16.52 4.57
N ALA A 178 22.84 -15.91 4.68
CA ALA A 178 23.08 -14.81 5.63
C ALA A 178 22.20 -13.60 5.30
N ALA A 179 22.09 -13.20 4.03
CA ALA A 179 21.22 -12.12 3.59
C ALA A 179 19.75 -12.42 3.88
N MET A 180 19.26 -13.65 3.64
CA MET A 180 17.87 -14.05 3.96
C MET A 180 17.59 -14.01 5.46
N THR A 181 18.53 -14.51 6.30
CA THR A 181 18.40 -14.47 7.75
C THR A 181 18.35 -13.02 8.26
N ALA A 182 19.21 -12.16 7.69
CA ALA A 182 19.23 -10.72 7.99
C ALA A 182 17.93 -10.02 7.60
N LEU A 183 17.36 -10.34 6.43
CA LEU A 183 16.08 -9.85 5.95
C LEU A 183 14.94 -10.26 6.91
N ALA A 184 14.90 -11.53 7.33
CA ALA A 184 13.91 -12.01 8.30
C ALA A 184 14.03 -11.29 9.65
N LYS A 185 15.26 -11.00 10.10
CA LYS A 185 15.51 -10.21 11.32
C LYS A 185 15.01 -8.77 11.16
N ALA A 186 15.28 -8.11 10.03
CA ALA A 186 14.77 -6.78 9.74
C ALA A 186 13.24 -6.76 9.74
N TYR A 187 12.59 -7.71 9.05
CA TYR A 187 11.15 -7.86 8.98
C TYR A 187 10.49 -7.91 10.37
N VAL A 188 10.98 -8.78 11.26
CA VAL A 188 10.44 -8.93 12.61
C VAL A 188 10.73 -7.70 13.48
N ALA A 189 11.94 -7.17 13.43
CA ALA A 189 12.37 -6.08 14.30
C ALA A 189 11.71 -4.74 13.99
N THR A 190 11.24 -4.55 12.74
CA THR A 190 10.56 -3.32 12.29
C THR A 190 9.05 -3.45 12.20
N ASP A 191 8.48 -4.58 12.65
CA ASP A 191 7.06 -4.90 12.45
C ASP A 191 6.61 -4.69 11.00
N ALA A 192 7.42 -5.14 10.06
CA ALA A 192 7.05 -5.07 8.66
C ALA A 192 5.86 -6.00 8.35
N SER A 193 4.92 -5.55 7.55
CA SER A 193 3.83 -6.36 6.99
C SER A 193 4.21 -7.01 5.66
N LEU A 194 5.18 -6.41 4.97
CA LEU A 194 5.80 -6.89 3.73
C LEU A 194 7.27 -6.49 3.73
N ALA A 195 8.15 -7.40 3.36
CA ALA A 195 9.50 -7.10 2.92
C ALA A 195 9.78 -7.87 1.63
N GLU A 196 10.11 -7.16 0.56
CA GLU A 196 10.31 -7.74 -0.76
C GLU A 196 11.62 -7.22 -1.35
N ILE A 197 12.38 -8.14 -1.94
CA ILE A 197 13.58 -7.85 -2.69
C ILE A 197 13.41 -8.45 -4.11
N ASN A 198 13.24 -7.59 -5.09
CA ASN A 198 12.98 -8.01 -6.47
C ASN A 198 13.60 -7.05 -7.50
N PRO A 199 14.82 -7.36 -8.01
CA PRO A 199 15.54 -8.62 -7.79
C PRO A 199 16.49 -8.64 -6.58
N PHE A 200 16.65 -9.82 -6.00
CA PHE A 200 17.82 -10.21 -5.24
C PHE A 200 18.83 -10.81 -6.21
N ILE A 201 20.04 -10.32 -6.25
CA ILE A 201 20.99 -10.71 -7.27
C ILE A 201 22.17 -11.52 -6.72
N LEU A 202 22.64 -12.45 -7.55
CA LEU A 202 24.00 -12.95 -7.46
C LEU A 202 24.85 -12.21 -8.48
N THR A 203 25.99 -11.73 -8.04
CA THR A 203 26.99 -11.08 -8.91
C THR A 203 28.02 -12.10 -9.41
N LYS A 204 28.66 -11.77 -10.52
CA LYS A 204 29.74 -12.64 -11.12
C LYS A 204 30.90 -12.88 -10.17
N ASP A 205 31.14 -12.00 -9.20
CA ASP A 205 32.10 -12.14 -8.12
C ASP A 205 31.58 -12.88 -6.88
N GLY A 206 30.38 -13.46 -6.96
CA GLY A 206 29.78 -14.32 -5.93
C GLY A 206 29.10 -13.61 -4.77
N ARG A 207 28.89 -12.27 -4.82
CA ARG A 207 28.12 -11.55 -3.82
C ARG A 207 26.63 -11.78 -4.00
N ALA A 208 25.90 -11.76 -2.89
CA ALA A 208 24.45 -11.82 -2.84
C ALA A 208 23.93 -10.46 -2.35
N VAL A 209 23.16 -9.72 -3.17
CA VAL A 209 22.85 -8.30 -2.94
C VAL A 209 21.37 -8.01 -3.21
N ALA A 210 20.74 -7.21 -2.37
CA ALA A 210 19.39 -6.67 -2.59
C ALA A 210 19.46 -5.48 -3.55
N LEU A 211 19.12 -5.70 -4.83
CA LEU A 211 19.23 -4.68 -5.87
C LEU A 211 18.03 -3.72 -5.87
N ASP A 212 16.86 -4.19 -5.52
CA ASP A 212 15.67 -3.39 -5.26
C ASP A 212 15.03 -3.87 -3.95
N ALA A 213 14.38 -2.98 -3.24
CA ALA A 213 13.77 -3.30 -1.96
C ALA A 213 12.47 -2.53 -1.74
N LYS A 214 11.47 -3.24 -1.23
CA LYS A 214 10.18 -2.68 -0.84
C LYS A 214 9.83 -3.17 0.56
N ILE A 215 9.54 -2.25 1.46
CA ILE A 215 9.12 -2.56 2.82
C ILE A 215 7.82 -1.79 3.11
N ASN A 216 6.85 -2.49 3.67
CA ASN A 216 5.66 -1.89 4.25
C ASN A 216 5.63 -2.25 5.74
N PHE A 217 5.32 -1.29 6.59
CA PHE A 217 5.18 -1.50 8.02
C PHE A 217 3.72 -1.73 8.42
N ASP A 218 3.51 -2.40 9.54
CA ASP A 218 2.21 -2.51 10.17
C ASP A 218 1.87 -1.19 10.86
N ASP A 219 0.84 -0.51 10.39
CA ASP A 219 0.39 0.78 10.94
C ASP A 219 0.01 0.68 12.42
N ASN A 220 -0.46 -0.50 12.86
CA ASN A 220 -0.81 -0.75 14.25
C ASN A 220 0.41 -0.83 15.18
N ALA A 221 1.61 -1.02 14.64
CA ALA A 221 2.87 -1.08 15.40
C ALA A 221 3.65 0.24 15.43
N LEU A 222 3.28 1.23 14.62
CA LEU A 222 4.04 2.48 14.48
C LEU A 222 4.13 3.31 15.76
N TYR A 223 3.25 3.11 16.73
CA TYR A 223 3.35 3.78 18.04
C TYR A 223 4.67 3.48 18.78
N ARG A 224 5.28 2.34 18.49
CA ARG A 224 6.58 1.92 19.05
C ARG A 224 7.77 2.13 18.09
N HIS A 225 7.50 2.58 16.86
CA HIS A 225 8.49 2.87 15.81
C HIS A 225 8.33 4.30 15.29
N LYS A 226 8.58 5.28 16.14
CA LYS A 226 8.41 6.71 15.77
C LYS A 226 9.37 7.15 14.65
N ASP A 227 10.57 6.59 14.63
CA ASP A 227 11.59 6.77 13.60
C ASP A 227 11.10 6.28 12.21
N LEU A 228 10.39 5.17 12.18
CA LEU A 228 9.80 4.65 10.93
C LEU A 228 8.61 5.48 10.47
N LEU A 229 7.86 6.07 11.38
CA LEU A 229 6.75 6.96 11.05
C LEU A 229 7.24 8.23 10.32
N GLU A 230 8.43 8.73 10.64
CA GLU A 230 9.05 9.88 9.99
C GLU A 230 9.43 9.61 8.51
N LEU A 231 9.53 8.35 8.12
CA LEU A 231 9.81 7.94 6.74
C LEU A 231 8.60 7.99 5.82
N ARG A 232 7.40 8.21 6.37
CA ARG A 232 6.14 8.28 5.62
C ARG A 232 6.17 9.43 4.62
N ASP A 233 5.85 9.14 3.37
CA ASP A 233 5.68 10.15 2.32
C ASP A 233 4.19 10.34 2.00
N ILE A 234 3.63 11.42 2.52
CA ILE A 234 2.20 11.75 2.36
C ILE A 234 1.85 12.03 0.89
N ASN A 235 2.82 12.53 0.10
CA ASN A 235 2.59 12.85 -1.32
C ASN A 235 2.37 11.59 -2.18
N GLU A 236 2.82 10.44 -1.69
CA GLU A 236 2.65 9.15 -2.35
C GLU A 236 1.35 8.42 -1.96
N GLU A 237 0.63 8.93 -0.97
CA GLU A 237 -0.63 8.35 -0.51
C GLU A 237 -1.84 8.95 -1.26
N ASP A 238 -3.01 8.30 -1.12
CA ASP A 238 -4.25 8.87 -1.63
C ASP A 238 -4.66 10.07 -0.75
N PRO A 239 -4.96 11.24 -1.34
CA PRO A 239 -5.31 12.44 -0.58
C PRO A 239 -6.54 12.26 0.33
N LEU A 240 -7.50 11.41 -0.06
CA LEU A 240 -8.70 11.14 0.74
C LEU A 240 -8.37 10.23 1.93
N GLU A 241 -7.45 9.27 1.77
CA GLU A 241 -6.95 8.43 2.86
C GLU A 241 -6.16 9.26 3.88
N VAL A 242 -5.32 10.18 3.38
CA VAL A 242 -4.58 11.13 4.22
C VAL A 242 -5.54 12.04 4.99
N GLU A 243 -6.56 12.60 4.32
CA GLU A 243 -7.55 13.45 4.99
C GLU A 243 -8.35 12.68 6.05
N ALA A 244 -8.76 11.44 5.74
CA ALA A 244 -9.48 10.57 6.67
C ALA A 244 -8.66 10.27 7.94
N SER A 245 -7.37 10.03 7.78
CA SER A 245 -6.47 9.74 8.90
C SER A 245 -6.38 10.90 9.92
N LYS A 246 -6.49 12.16 9.47
CA LYS A 246 -6.51 13.34 10.35
C LYS A 246 -7.72 13.38 11.29
N HIS A 247 -8.81 12.71 10.89
CA HIS A 247 -10.05 12.62 11.65
C HIS A 247 -10.22 11.29 12.40
N GLY A 248 -9.19 10.43 12.39
CA GLY A 248 -9.24 9.10 13.01
C GLY A 248 -10.22 8.14 12.33
N LEU A 249 -10.43 8.30 11.02
CA LEU A 249 -11.30 7.48 10.20
C LEU A 249 -10.52 6.44 9.42
N ASN A 250 -11.05 5.22 9.33
CA ASN A 250 -10.52 4.17 8.48
C ASN A 250 -11.16 4.26 7.09
N TYR A 251 -10.44 4.85 6.15
CA TYR A 251 -10.85 5.01 4.76
C TYR A 251 -9.86 4.34 3.82
N ILE A 252 -10.36 3.58 2.85
CA ILE A 252 -9.58 3.01 1.75
C ILE A 252 -10.33 3.33 0.45
N LYS A 253 -9.67 3.96 -0.50
CA LYS A 253 -10.23 4.26 -1.80
C LYS A 253 -10.26 3.02 -2.69
N LEU A 254 -11.36 2.84 -3.41
CA LEU A 254 -11.58 1.79 -4.42
C LEU A 254 -12.02 2.41 -5.76
N GLU A 255 -12.12 1.61 -6.82
CA GLU A 255 -12.44 2.07 -8.17
C GLU A 255 -13.94 2.02 -8.52
N GLY A 256 -14.81 2.03 -7.54
CA GLY A 256 -16.25 1.92 -7.76
C GLY A 256 -16.98 3.26 -7.87
N THR A 257 -18.32 3.17 -7.93
CA THR A 257 -19.23 4.32 -8.04
C THR A 257 -20.20 4.46 -6.87
N VAL A 258 -20.28 3.45 -5.99
CA VAL A 258 -21.14 3.47 -4.81
C VAL A 258 -20.29 3.77 -3.58
N GLY A 259 -20.46 4.96 -3.01
CA GLY A 259 -19.83 5.34 -1.74
C GLY A 259 -20.45 4.59 -0.58
N CYS A 260 -19.62 4.11 0.35
CA CYS A 260 -20.03 3.34 1.52
C CYS A 260 -19.64 4.06 2.80
N MET A 261 -20.59 4.26 3.73
CA MET A 261 -20.31 4.72 5.09
C MET A 261 -20.96 3.77 6.10
N VAL A 262 -20.16 3.16 6.95
CA VAL A 262 -20.58 2.04 7.82
C VAL A 262 -19.93 2.20 9.19
N ASN A 263 -20.53 1.66 10.23
CA ASN A 263 -19.93 1.54 11.54
C ASN A 263 -19.54 0.10 11.86
N GLY A 264 -18.25 -0.16 11.82
CA GLY A 264 -17.65 -1.47 12.06
C GLY A 264 -17.14 -2.13 10.79
N ALA A 265 -15.88 -2.57 10.82
CA ALA A 265 -15.17 -3.12 9.66
C ALA A 265 -15.85 -4.35 9.05
N GLY A 266 -16.39 -5.25 9.89
CA GLY A 266 -17.12 -6.43 9.41
C GLY A 266 -18.38 -6.07 8.64
N LEU A 267 -19.15 -5.09 9.14
CA LEU A 267 -20.34 -4.59 8.46
C LEU A 267 -19.98 -3.85 7.17
N ALA A 268 -18.84 -3.13 7.16
CA ALA A 268 -18.34 -2.45 5.97
C ALA A 268 -18.00 -3.46 4.85
N MET A 269 -17.28 -4.53 5.17
CA MET A 269 -17.00 -5.60 4.22
C MET A 269 -18.26 -6.26 3.69
N ALA A 270 -19.19 -6.64 4.57
CA ALA A 270 -20.48 -7.21 4.16
C ALA A 270 -21.32 -6.26 3.30
N THR A 271 -21.22 -4.94 3.57
CA THR A 271 -21.90 -3.92 2.75
C THR A 271 -21.30 -3.83 1.35
N MET A 272 -19.98 -3.89 1.22
CA MET A 272 -19.32 -3.91 -0.08
C MET A 272 -19.66 -5.20 -0.88
N ASP A 273 -19.72 -6.34 -0.19
CA ASP A 273 -20.09 -7.63 -0.81
C ASP A 273 -21.52 -7.61 -1.34
N ILE A 274 -22.48 -7.11 -0.57
CA ILE A 274 -23.89 -7.04 -1.01
C ILE A 274 -24.08 -6.06 -2.16
N ILE A 275 -23.32 -4.95 -2.20
CA ILE A 275 -23.32 -4.02 -3.35
C ILE A 275 -22.80 -4.73 -4.60
N LYS A 276 -21.72 -5.48 -4.51
CA LYS A 276 -21.20 -6.30 -5.62
C LYS A 276 -22.21 -7.37 -6.06
N TYR A 277 -22.84 -8.04 -5.11
CA TYR A 277 -23.87 -9.04 -5.40
C TYR A 277 -25.08 -8.43 -6.14
N ALA A 278 -25.44 -7.18 -5.81
CA ALA A 278 -26.49 -6.42 -6.51
C ALA A 278 -26.04 -5.86 -7.88
N GLY A 279 -24.81 -6.15 -8.34
CA GLY A 279 -24.27 -5.71 -9.62
C GLY A 279 -23.61 -4.32 -9.61
N GLY A 280 -23.41 -3.72 -8.43
CA GLY A 280 -22.71 -2.44 -8.26
C GLY A 280 -21.22 -2.58 -7.99
N SER A 281 -20.54 -1.44 -7.83
CA SER A 281 -19.13 -1.39 -7.51
C SER A 281 -18.86 -0.41 -6.37
N PRO A 282 -18.36 -0.88 -5.19
CA PRO A 282 -18.02 0.01 -4.07
C PRO A 282 -16.87 0.95 -4.43
N ALA A 283 -17.01 2.24 -4.09
CA ALA A 283 -16.01 3.27 -4.32
C ALA A 283 -14.98 3.37 -3.19
N ASN A 284 -15.31 2.85 -2.02
CA ASN A 284 -14.45 2.92 -0.85
C ASN A 284 -14.84 1.89 0.22
N PHE A 285 -13.88 1.60 1.09
CA PHE A 285 -14.14 1.13 2.45
C PHE A 285 -14.14 2.34 3.37
N LEU A 286 -15.13 2.49 4.24
CA LEU A 286 -15.16 3.53 5.27
C LEU A 286 -15.87 3.00 6.52
N ASP A 287 -15.09 2.84 7.57
CA ASP A 287 -15.57 2.52 8.91
C ASP A 287 -15.45 3.77 9.81
N VAL A 288 -16.58 4.30 10.25
CA VAL A 288 -16.60 5.45 11.17
C VAL A 288 -16.39 5.03 12.64
N GLY A 289 -16.36 3.71 12.90
CA GLY A 289 -16.24 3.18 14.25
C GLY A 289 -17.53 3.19 15.06
N GLY A 290 -17.54 2.39 16.14
CA GLY A 290 -18.72 2.25 17.00
C GLY A 290 -18.98 3.43 17.96
N GLY A 291 -17.99 4.33 18.13
CA GLY A 291 -18.08 5.48 19.04
C GLY A 291 -17.99 6.85 18.35
N ALA A 292 -18.25 6.91 17.03
CA ALA A 292 -18.10 8.14 16.26
C ALA A 292 -18.98 9.28 16.78
N SER A 293 -18.41 10.47 16.89
CA SER A 293 -19.14 11.71 17.15
C SER A 293 -19.84 12.22 15.89
N ALA A 294 -20.81 13.13 16.06
CA ALA A 294 -21.49 13.79 14.93
C ALA A 294 -20.47 14.49 13.99
N ASP A 295 -19.41 15.08 14.53
CA ASP A 295 -18.37 15.74 13.75
C ASP A 295 -17.52 14.74 12.95
N GLN A 296 -17.20 13.57 13.51
CA GLN A 296 -16.53 12.52 12.77
C GLN A 296 -17.40 11.99 11.62
N VAL A 297 -18.69 11.76 11.87
CA VAL A 297 -19.65 11.37 10.84
C VAL A 297 -19.75 12.43 9.73
N LYS A 298 -19.79 13.70 10.10
CA LYS A 298 -19.78 14.84 9.15
C LYS A 298 -18.53 14.82 8.28
N ASN A 299 -17.35 14.68 8.88
CA ASN A 299 -16.09 14.64 8.15
C ASN A 299 -15.97 13.38 7.26
N ALA A 300 -16.38 12.22 7.78
CA ALA A 300 -16.44 10.98 7.01
C ALA A 300 -17.29 11.13 5.75
N PHE A 301 -18.47 11.71 5.90
CA PHE A 301 -19.36 11.94 4.79
C PHE A 301 -18.81 12.96 3.78
N ARG A 302 -18.19 14.05 4.28
CA ARG A 302 -17.52 15.05 3.43
C ARG A 302 -16.42 14.42 2.58
N ILE A 303 -15.58 13.59 3.18
CA ILE A 303 -14.49 12.89 2.48
C ILE A 303 -15.06 11.97 1.40
N LEU A 304 -16.06 11.18 1.74
CA LEU A 304 -16.69 10.23 0.84
C LEU A 304 -17.27 10.89 -0.42
N ILE A 305 -17.97 12.02 -0.27
CA ILE A 305 -18.57 12.72 -1.43
C ILE A 305 -17.57 13.61 -2.18
N SER A 306 -16.35 13.82 -1.65
CA SER A 306 -15.26 14.49 -2.36
C SER A 306 -14.69 13.61 -3.47
N ASP A 307 -14.92 12.31 -3.44
CA ASP A 307 -14.55 11.42 -4.55
C ASP A 307 -15.51 11.63 -5.73
N LYS A 308 -14.94 12.11 -6.83
CA LYS A 308 -15.68 12.41 -8.07
C LYS A 308 -16.30 11.17 -8.74
N ASN A 309 -15.81 9.98 -8.38
CA ASN A 309 -16.34 8.71 -8.90
C ASN A 309 -17.62 8.29 -8.18
N VAL A 310 -17.89 8.82 -6.99
CA VAL A 310 -19.09 8.49 -6.21
C VAL A 310 -20.32 9.10 -6.84
N LYS A 311 -21.23 8.25 -7.33
CA LYS A 311 -22.51 8.62 -7.96
C LYS A 311 -23.70 8.43 -7.05
N ALA A 312 -23.63 7.52 -6.08
CA ALA A 312 -24.63 7.28 -5.05
C ALA A 312 -23.96 6.83 -3.77
N VAL A 313 -24.59 7.04 -2.62
CA VAL A 313 -24.04 6.68 -1.31
C VAL A 313 -24.96 5.73 -0.58
N LEU A 314 -24.40 4.65 -0.03
CA LEU A 314 -25.06 3.76 0.93
C LEU A 314 -24.50 4.03 2.33
N ILE A 315 -25.35 4.49 3.24
CA ILE A 315 -25.09 4.57 4.67
C ILE A 315 -25.74 3.37 5.33
N ASN A 316 -24.93 2.47 5.88
CA ASN A 316 -25.40 1.25 6.51
C ASN A 316 -24.93 1.18 7.96
N ILE A 317 -25.84 1.39 8.91
CA ILE A 317 -25.55 1.50 10.33
C ILE A 317 -26.29 0.44 11.13
N PHE A 318 -25.53 -0.24 11.97
CA PHE A 318 -26.07 -1.00 13.06
C PHE A 318 -25.83 -0.27 14.38
N GLY A 319 -26.88 0.35 14.92
CA GLY A 319 -26.83 1.17 16.13
C GLY A 319 -26.61 0.31 17.37
N GLY A 320 -25.37 0.27 17.79
CA GLY A 320 -24.97 -0.21 19.11
C GLY A 320 -24.53 0.99 19.95
N ILE A 321 -23.21 1.16 20.12
CA ILE A 321 -22.60 2.30 20.80
C ILE A 321 -22.85 3.59 19.98
N LEU A 322 -22.64 3.55 18.66
CA LEU A 322 -23.06 4.63 17.76
C LEU A 322 -24.56 4.61 17.60
N ARG A 323 -25.24 5.66 18.07
CA ARG A 323 -26.69 5.78 18.02
C ARG A 323 -27.13 6.32 16.65
N CYS A 324 -28.26 5.83 16.16
CA CYS A 324 -28.80 6.22 14.85
C CYS A 324 -29.16 7.72 14.78
N ASP A 325 -29.61 8.33 15.88
CA ASP A 325 -29.89 9.76 15.95
C ASP A 325 -28.62 10.63 15.87
N THR A 326 -27.53 10.21 16.48
CA THR A 326 -26.21 10.88 16.37
C THR A 326 -25.71 10.84 14.94
N LEU A 327 -25.77 9.68 14.29
CA LEU A 327 -25.41 9.53 12.88
C LEU A 327 -26.29 10.45 12.00
N ALA A 328 -27.60 10.36 12.12
CA ALA A 328 -28.54 11.15 11.32
C ALA A 328 -28.26 12.66 11.44
N THR A 329 -27.96 13.13 12.65
CA THR A 329 -27.57 14.53 12.89
C THR A 329 -26.29 14.90 12.14
N GLY A 330 -25.24 14.06 12.19
CA GLY A 330 -23.97 14.30 11.47
C GLY A 330 -24.15 14.30 9.95
N VAL A 331 -24.94 13.36 9.42
CA VAL A 331 -25.25 13.27 7.99
C VAL A 331 -26.02 14.48 7.50
N VAL A 332 -27.07 14.90 8.23
CA VAL A 332 -27.86 16.09 7.88
C VAL A 332 -27.02 17.37 7.95
N ALA A 333 -26.15 17.50 8.95
CA ALA A 333 -25.23 18.64 9.04
C ALA A 333 -24.29 18.69 7.83
N ALA A 334 -23.68 17.57 7.46
CA ALA A 334 -22.82 17.47 6.28
C ALA A 334 -23.58 17.76 4.97
N ALA A 335 -24.81 17.24 4.84
CA ALA A 335 -25.67 17.47 3.69
C ALA A 335 -25.99 18.95 3.46
N ARG A 336 -26.23 19.70 4.53
CA ARG A 336 -26.48 21.15 4.48
C ARG A 336 -25.25 21.92 4.05
N ASP A 337 -24.08 21.62 4.63
CA ASP A 337 -22.84 22.34 4.36
C ASP A 337 -22.35 22.13 2.92
N LEU A 338 -22.66 21.00 2.32
CA LEU A 338 -22.05 20.54 1.04
C LEU A 338 -22.98 20.71 -0.18
N ASN A 339 -24.19 21.27 0.00
CA ASN A 339 -25.19 21.45 -1.07
C ASN A 339 -25.39 20.17 -1.91
N LEU A 340 -25.76 19.11 -1.26
CA LEU A 340 -25.71 17.72 -1.70
C LEU A 340 -26.53 17.48 -2.97
N LYS A 341 -25.89 16.89 -3.99
CA LYS A 341 -26.55 16.47 -5.23
C LYS A 341 -26.57 14.95 -5.41
N VAL A 342 -25.74 14.23 -4.62
CA VAL A 342 -25.59 12.78 -4.74
C VAL A 342 -26.75 12.08 -4.02
N PRO A 343 -27.46 11.12 -4.65
CA PRO A 343 -28.52 10.37 -4.00
C PRO A 343 -27.97 9.48 -2.88
N ILE A 344 -28.71 9.41 -1.78
CA ILE A 344 -28.30 8.67 -0.58
C ILE A 344 -29.37 7.64 -0.21
N VAL A 345 -28.94 6.41 -0.01
CA VAL A 345 -29.72 5.34 0.60
C VAL A 345 -29.21 5.14 2.03
N VAL A 346 -30.14 5.10 2.99
CA VAL A 346 -29.82 4.90 4.40
C VAL A 346 -30.52 3.67 4.93
N ARG A 347 -29.74 2.73 5.45
CA ARG A 347 -30.24 1.62 6.24
C ARG A 347 -29.72 1.77 7.66
N MET A 348 -30.65 1.80 8.61
CA MET A 348 -30.35 1.91 10.05
C MET A 348 -31.13 0.87 10.84
N GLU A 349 -30.45 0.22 11.78
CA GLU A 349 -31.04 -0.66 12.79
C GLU A 349 -30.40 -0.38 14.16
N GLY A 350 -31.08 -0.73 15.24
CA GLY A 350 -30.57 -0.65 16.61
C GLY A 350 -30.98 0.62 17.35
N THR A 351 -30.09 1.13 18.20
CA THR A 351 -30.39 2.18 19.19
C THR A 351 -30.85 3.49 18.55
N ASN A 352 -32.01 3.99 18.95
CA ASN A 352 -32.63 5.24 18.49
C ASN A 352 -32.92 5.30 16.98
N VAL A 353 -33.24 4.15 16.37
CA VAL A 353 -33.52 4.06 14.93
C VAL A 353 -34.70 4.94 14.50
N ASP A 354 -35.79 4.98 15.26
CA ASP A 354 -36.96 5.77 14.91
C ASP A 354 -36.67 7.27 14.98
N GLN A 355 -35.90 7.71 15.98
CA GLN A 355 -35.46 9.10 16.08
C GLN A 355 -34.51 9.47 14.94
N GLY A 356 -33.56 8.58 14.59
CA GLY A 356 -32.67 8.78 13.45
C GLY A 356 -33.42 8.90 12.13
N ARG A 357 -34.41 8.04 11.88
CA ARG A 357 -35.28 8.11 10.69
C ARG A 357 -36.07 9.42 10.66
N LYS A 358 -36.61 9.86 11.79
CA LYS A 358 -37.33 11.11 11.90
C LYS A 358 -36.45 12.31 11.53
N ILE A 359 -35.23 12.38 12.07
CA ILE A 359 -34.25 13.43 11.74
C ILE A 359 -33.96 13.48 10.23
N LEU A 360 -33.78 12.34 9.58
CA LEU A 360 -33.55 12.29 8.14
C LEU A 360 -34.77 12.76 7.34
N LEU A 361 -35.98 12.28 7.67
CA LEU A 361 -37.21 12.64 6.98
C LEU A 361 -37.55 14.13 7.12
N GLU A 362 -37.35 14.73 8.30
CA GLU A 362 -37.62 16.14 8.59
C GLU A 362 -36.50 17.07 8.07
N SER A 363 -35.39 16.54 7.58
CA SER A 363 -34.22 17.31 7.13
C SER A 363 -34.47 18.14 5.87
N GLY A 364 -35.46 17.77 5.06
CA GLY A 364 -35.74 18.35 3.75
C GLY A 364 -34.90 17.80 2.61
N PHE A 365 -34.01 16.84 2.88
CA PHE A 365 -33.24 16.13 1.84
C PHE A 365 -33.93 14.84 1.39
N ASN A 366 -33.74 14.46 0.15
CA ASN A 366 -34.33 13.24 -0.42
C ASN A 366 -33.48 12.02 -0.08
N PHE A 367 -33.63 11.50 1.14
CA PHE A 367 -33.02 10.23 1.55
C PHE A 367 -33.95 9.06 1.22
N SER A 368 -33.41 8.03 0.58
CA SER A 368 -34.08 6.74 0.40
C SER A 368 -33.81 5.84 1.59
N VAL A 369 -34.83 5.23 2.18
CA VAL A 369 -34.66 4.31 3.31
C VAL A 369 -34.65 2.87 2.80
N GLY A 370 -33.59 2.09 3.15
CA GLY A 370 -33.52 0.65 2.96
C GLY A 370 -34.22 -0.11 4.07
N GLN A 371 -35.03 -1.12 3.74
CA GLN A 371 -35.71 -1.98 4.70
C GLN A 371 -34.73 -2.98 5.32
N ASP A 372 -33.88 -3.56 4.49
CA ASP A 372 -32.80 -4.47 4.88
C ASP A 372 -31.54 -4.17 4.04
N MET A 373 -30.48 -4.95 4.23
CA MET A 373 -29.22 -4.76 3.51
C MET A 373 -29.35 -4.99 1.99
N ARG A 374 -30.18 -5.95 1.59
CA ARG A 374 -30.39 -6.29 0.18
C ARG A 374 -31.17 -5.18 -0.53
N ASP A 375 -32.30 -4.77 0.03
CA ASP A 375 -33.13 -3.67 -0.51
C ASP A 375 -32.31 -2.36 -0.59
N ALA A 376 -31.49 -2.07 0.42
CA ALA A 376 -30.60 -0.92 0.40
C ALA A 376 -29.56 -0.98 -0.71
N ALA A 377 -28.93 -2.14 -0.91
CA ALA A 377 -27.95 -2.34 -1.97
C ALA A 377 -28.56 -2.24 -3.37
N GLU A 378 -29.71 -2.87 -3.59
CA GLU A 378 -30.43 -2.79 -4.87
C GLU A 378 -30.88 -1.36 -5.21
N LYS A 379 -31.31 -0.58 -4.20
CA LYS A 379 -31.69 0.84 -4.35
C LYS A 379 -30.48 1.68 -4.74
N VAL A 380 -29.37 1.58 -3.98
CA VAL A 380 -28.19 2.42 -4.23
C VAL A 380 -27.54 2.09 -5.58
N VAL A 381 -27.50 0.83 -5.97
CA VAL A 381 -26.95 0.41 -7.27
C VAL A 381 -27.77 0.99 -8.42
N ARG A 382 -29.09 0.95 -8.34
CA ARG A 382 -29.98 1.60 -9.33
C ARG A 382 -29.73 3.11 -9.42
N LEU A 383 -29.57 3.77 -8.29
CA LEU A 383 -29.29 5.22 -8.25
C LEU A 383 -27.91 5.59 -8.79
N ALA A 384 -26.92 4.70 -8.65
CA ALA A 384 -25.57 4.91 -9.17
C ALA A 384 -25.43 4.65 -10.68
N ALA A 385 -26.40 3.99 -11.29
CA ALA A 385 -26.41 3.67 -12.73
C ALA A 385 -26.93 4.83 -13.62
N HIS A 386 -27.51 5.85 -12.99
CA HIS A 386 -28.03 7.06 -13.64
C HIS A 386 -27.15 8.27 -13.31
#